data_a73c61a4c7178d9b1ce9b3e6c1067d77
#
_entry.id   a73c61a4c7178d9b1ce9b3e6c1067d77
#
_cell.length_a   1.000
_cell.length_b   1.000
_cell.length_c   1.000
_cell.angle_alpha   90.00
_cell.angle_beta   90.00
_cell.angle_gamma   90.00
#
_symmetry.space_group_name_H-M   'P 1'
#
loop_
_entity.id
_entity.type
_entity.pdbx_description
1 polymer ?
#
loop_
_entity_poly.entity_id
_entity_poly.type
_entity_poly.pdbx_seq_one_letter_code
_entity_poly.pdbx_strand_id
1 'polypeptide(L)'
;MDFTFSTEQDELRQLTNRILTERVTNESHKTAAASEHGLDMGLWRILADAGIVGIALPESVGGGGLGAIELSVVLEEVGRATAPVPAYAVLIAGAALATFGADDLLGGVASGERIVTVALHEAVGSIYTPTTSVRDGRITGEKVCVPAGTAAALFVVSAADGVYAVDAAAVGVTVERQNTTSGIPDARVTFANSPATRVADTDGLARLLNGATTAQCLIMSGVCQRALELTAAYAKQRIQFDRQIASFQAVSQRAADSYINTEAVKLTAWQAAWRISEGKPADQQVASAKFWASDGGLQVLYAAQHLHGGVGVDRDYPLHRCFLWGRQIDLTLGSAMPSLVRLGKLIADTPVAPG
;
A
#
# COMPACT_ATOMS: atom_id res chain seq x y z
N MET A 1 4.26 10.90 -23.82
CA MET A 1 4.18 10.61 -22.38
C MET A 1 5.59 10.72 -21.87
N ASP A 2 5.85 11.66 -20.99
CA ASP A 2 7.14 11.79 -20.32
C ASP A 2 7.12 10.89 -19.08
N PHE A 3 8.11 10.00 -18.95
CA PHE A 3 8.26 9.09 -17.82
C PHE A 3 9.41 9.50 -16.90
N THR A 4 10.00 10.66 -17.11
CA THR A 4 11.05 11.20 -16.23
C THR A 4 10.40 11.86 -15.01
N PHE A 5 11.04 11.70 -13.86
CA PHE A 5 10.66 12.43 -12.66
C PHE A 5 11.23 13.84 -12.69
N SER A 6 10.55 14.78 -12.05
CA SER A 6 11.09 16.11 -11.83
C SER A 6 12.22 16.07 -10.81
N THR A 7 13.03 17.14 -10.75
CA THR A 7 14.10 17.25 -9.76
C THR A 7 13.56 17.14 -8.33
N GLU A 8 12.42 17.77 -8.07
CA GLU A 8 11.75 17.76 -6.76
C GLU A 8 11.25 16.35 -6.39
N GLN A 9 10.73 15.58 -7.36
CA GLN A 9 10.31 14.19 -7.16
C GLN A 9 11.50 13.28 -6.86
N ASP A 10 12.64 13.49 -7.53
CA ASP A 10 13.89 12.76 -7.27
C ASP A 10 14.48 13.14 -5.90
N GLU A 11 14.44 14.41 -5.50
CA GLU A 11 14.85 14.85 -4.17
C GLU A 11 13.97 14.26 -3.06
N LEU A 12 12.65 14.23 -3.27
CA LEU A 12 11.70 13.57 -2.34
C LEU A 12 12.02 12.07 -2.19
N ARG A 13 12.29 11.39 -3.31
CA ARG A 13 12.71 9.97 -3.30
C ARG A 13 13.99 9.78 -2.50
N GLN A 14 15.01 10.58 -2.76
CA GLN A 14 16.30 10.50 -2.07
C GLN A 14 16.15 10.79 -0.58
N LEU A 15 15.37 11.79 -0.20
CA LEU A 15 15.11 12.14 1.21
C LEU A 15 14.40 10.98 1.92
N THR A 16 13.30 10.48 1.34
CA THR A 16 12.52 9.36 1.90
C THR A 16 13.39 8.10 2.04
N ASN A 17 14.11 7.75 0.98
CA ASN A 17 15.01 6.60 0.97
C ASN A 17 16.09 6.71 2.06
N ARG A 18 16.76 7.87 2.20
CA ARG A 18 17.77 8.11 3.20
C ARG A 18 17.23 7.92 4.61
N ILE A 19 16.10 8.56 4.94
CA ILE A 19 15.48 8.44 6.27
C ILE A 19 15.15 6.97 6.57
N LEU A 20 14.52 6.27 5.62
CA LEU A 20 14.11 4.89 5.81
C LEU A 20 15.31 3.94 5.90
N THR A 21 16.34 4.12 5.07
CA THR A 21 17.56 3.27 5.08
C THR A 21 18.33 3.42 6.39
N GLU A 22 18.41 4.63 6.96
CA GLU A 22 19.09 4.89 8.22
C GLU A 22 18.35 4.37 9.43
N ARG A 23 17.00 4.31 9.40
CA ARG A 23 16.18 4.04 10.55
C ARG A 23 15.56 2.64 10.58
N VAL A 24 15.27 2.06 9.42
CA VAL A 24 14.65 0.73 9.34
C VAL A 24 15.72 -0.35 9.44
N THR A 25 15.78 -0.99 10.60
CA THR A 25 16.75 -2.04 10.94
C THR A 25 16.01 -3.27 11.49
N ASN A 26 16.71 -4.38 11.69
CA ASN A 26 16.15 -5.55 12.37
C ASN A 26 15.65 -5.20 13.78
N GLU A 27 16.39 -4.34 14.48
CA GLU A 27 16.03 -3.95 15.86
C GLU A 27 14.81 -3.02 15.87
N SER A 28 14.73 -2.05 14.95
CA SER A 28 13.54 -1.20 14.84
C SER A 28 12.27 -2.00 14.53
N HIS A 29 12.37 -3.03 13.69
CA HIS A 29 11.26 -3.96 13.44
C HIS A 29 10.84 -4.75 14.69
N LYS A 30 11.80 -5.24 15.49
CA LYS A 30 11.51 -5.94 16.75
C LYS A 30 10.82 -5.00 17.74
N THR A 31 11.33 -3.78 17.86
CA THR A 31 10.75 -2.73 18.71
C THR A 31 9.34 -2.36 18.28
N ALA A 32 9.14 -2.14 16.99
CA ALA A 32 7.80 -1.87 16.43
C ALA A 32 6.84 -3.03 16.70
N ALA A 33 7.25 -4.27 16.46
CA ALA A 33 6.41 -5.45 16.69
C ALA A 33 5.99 -5.62 18.15
N ALA A 34 6.83 -5.18 19.11
CA ALA A 34 6.54 -5.20 20.54
C ALA A 34 5.70 -3.98 21.00
N SER A 35 5.51 -2.97 20.16
CA SER A 35 4.70 -1.78 20.51
C SER A 35 3.21 -2.10 20.53
N GLU A 36 2.42 -1.23 21.15
CA GLU A 36 0.96 -1.37 21.30
C GLU A 36 0.27 -1.61 19.95
N HIS A 37 0.66 -0.86 18.93
CA HIS A 37 0.04 -0.91 17.60
C HIS A 37 0.85 -1.70 16.57
N GLY A 38 2.01 -2.26 16.93
CA GLY A 38 2.90 -2.94 15.99
C GLY A 38 3.56 -2.00 14.98
N LEU A 39 3.62 -0.70 15.26
CA LEU A 39 4.10 0.36 14.38
C LEU A 39 5.26 1.13 15.01
N ASP A 40 6.19 1.61 14.18
CA ASP A 40 7.24 2.54 14.58
C ASP A 40 6.74 4.00 14.50
N MET A 41 6.08 4.43 15.58
CA MET A 41 5.56 5.80 15.67
C MET A 41 6.67 6.85 15.85
N GLY A 42 7.87 6.44 16.27
CA GLY A 42 9.04 7.32 16.29
C GLY A 42 9.52 7.66 14.89
N LEU A 43 9.67 6.65 14.03
CA LEU A 43 9.98 6.85 12.61
C LEU A 43 8.85 7.62 11.90
N TRP A 44 7.58 7.32 12.22
CA TRP A 44 6.45 8.04 11.66
C TRP A 44 6.51 9.54 11.92
N ARG A 45 6.87 9.95 13.15
CA ARG A 45 7.05 11.37 13.50
C ARG A 45 8.20 12.00 12.73
N ILE A 46 9.33 11.30 12.55
CA ILE A 46 10.46 11.80 11.72
C ILE A 46 10.01 12.04 10.28
N LEU A 47 9.20 11.15 9.71
CA LEU A 47 8.65 11.34 8.36
C LEU A 47 7.68 12.54 8.30
N ALA A 48 6.90 12.76 9.35
CA ALA A 48 6.00 13.91 9.45
C ALA A 48 6.77 15.23 9.58
N ASP A 49 7.77 15.28 10.46
CA ASP A 49 8.65 16.45 10.64
C ASP A 49 9.41 16.82 9.36
N ALA A 50 9.69 15.81 8.50
CA ALA A 50 10.26 16.02 7.17
C ALA A 50 9.22 16.41 6.09
N GLY A 51 7.94 16.61 6.46
CA GLY A 51 6.86 16.97 5.54
C GLY A 51 6.34 15.82 4.64
N ILE A 52 6.88 14.61 4.79
CA ILE A 52 6.57 13.47 3.92
C ILE A 52 5.13 12.97 4.14
N VAL A 53 4.64 12.99 5.39
CA VAL A 53 3.28 12.52 5.72
C VAL A 53 2.22 13.41 5.09
N GLY A 54 2.42 14.72 5.13
CA GLY A 54 1.47 15.69 4.57
C GLY A 54 1.67 16.00 3.08
N ILE A 55 2.57 15.31 2.38
CA ILE A 55 3.04 15.69 1.05
C ILE A 55 1.92 15.98 0.04
N ALA A 56 0.86 15.18 0.03
CA ALA A 56 -0.29 15.28 -0.87
C ALA A 56 -1.55 15.86 -0.20
N LEU A 57 -1.43 16.42 0.99
CA LEU A 57 -2.52 17.11 1.67
C LEU A 57 -2.52 18.60 1.30
N PRO A 58 -3.68 19.28 1.35
CA PRO A 58 -3.77 20.71 1.12
C PRO A 58 -2.90 21.54 2.08
N GLU A 59 -2.34 22.65 1.61
CA GLU A 59 -1.58 23.59 2.43
C GLU A 59 -2.41 24.16 3.59
N SER A 60 -3.73 24.32 3.39
CA SER A 60 -4.67 24.79 4.42
C SER A 60 -4.72 23.95 5.69
N VAL A 61 -4.31 22.66 5.59
CA VAL A 61 -4.24 21.73 6.73
C VAL A 61 -2.81 21.36 7.10
N GLY A 62 -1.83 22.15 6.66
CA GLY A 62 -0.40 21.95 6.93
C GLY A 62 0.27 20.93 5.99
N GLY A 63 -0.34 20.60 4.87
CA GLY A 63 0.22 19.72 3.86
C GLY A 63 1.13 20.41 2.86
N GLY A 64 1.74 19.61 1.96
CA GLY A 64 2.63 20.09 0.90
C GLY A 64 1.93 20.53 -0.38
N GLY A 65 0.63 20.30 -0.53
CA GLY A 65 -0.15 20.67 -1.72
C GLY A 65 0.25 19.92 -3.00
N LEU A 66 1.06 18.85 -2.88
CA LEU A 66 1.51 18.06 -4.02
C LEU A 66 0.49 16.96 -4.39
N GLY A 67 0.84 16.10 -5.34
CA GLY A 67 -0.13 15.20 -5.96
C GLY A 67 0.09 13.71 -5.72
N ALA A 68 -0.64 12.93 -6.51
CA ALA A 68 -0.60 11.48 -6.45
C ALA A 68 0.77 10.89 -6.86
N ILE A 69 1.56 11.60 -7.66
CA ILE A 69 2.89 11.14 -8.07
C ILE A 69 3.86 11.17 -6.88
N GLU A 70 3.89 12.28 -6.12
CA GLU A 70 4.76 12.42 -4.95
C GLU A 70 4.36 11.42 -3.85
N LEU A 71 3.05 11.24 -3.62
CA LEU A 71 2.54 10.19 -2.74
C LEU A 71 3.01 8.80 -3.19
N SER A 72 3.02 8.55 -4.50
CA SER A 72 3.47 7.28 -5.09
C SER A 72 4.96 7.03 -4.86
N VAL A 73 5.79 8.08 -4.98
CA VAL A 73 7.22 8.02 -4.66
C VAL A 73 7.45 7.57 -3.22
N VAL A 74 6.73 8.17 -2.27
CA VAL A 74 6.83 7.82 -0.84
C VAL A 74 6.44 6.37 -0.59
N LEU A 75 5.32 5.91 -1.16
CA LEU A 75 4.81 4.54 -0.97
C LEU A 75 5.77 3.48 -1.53
N GLU A 76 6.40 3.73 -2.69
CA GLU A 76 7.39 2.83 -3.27
C GLU A 76 8.61 2.69 -2.34
N GLU A 77 9.12 3.79 -1.76
CA GLU A 77 10.25 3.76 -0.82
C GLU A 77 9.87 3.09 0.52
N VAL A 78 8.64 3.30 1.03
CA VAL A 78 8.12 2.58 2.20
C VAL A 78 8.11 1.06 1.95
N GLY A 79 7.67 0.63 0.77
CA GLY A 79 7.71 -0.77 0.35
C GLY A 79 9.15 -1.29 0.26
N ARG A 80 10.07 -0.54 -0.34
CA ARG A 80 11.49 -0.91 -0.48
C ARG A 80 12.18 -1.10 0.86
N ALA A 81 11.84 -0.28 1.85
CA ALA A 81 12.35 -0.40 3.21
C ALA A 81 11.57 -1.44 4.05
N THR A 82 10.39 -1.90 3.62
CA THR A 82 9.42 -2.63 4.47
C THR A 82 9.17 -1.92 5.79
N ALA A 83 9.04 -0.58 5.78
CA ALA A 83 9.00 0.24 6.97
C ALA A 83 7.69 0.04 7.78
N PRO A 84 7.76 -0.35 9.06
CA PRO A 84 6.59 -0.64 9.88
C PRO A 84 5.92 0.64 10.38
N VAL A 85 5.46 1.49 9.46
CA VAL A 85 4.78 2.76 9.72
C VAL A 85 3.39 2.77 9.09
N PRO A 86 2.43 3.59 9.56
CA PRO A 86 1.06 3.62 9.06
C PRO A 86 0.91 4.32 7.70
N ALA A 87 1.96 4.35 6.87
CA ALA A 87 2.00 5.14 5.64
C ALA A 87 0.87 4.80 4.66
N TYR A 88 0.64 3.50 4.36
CA TYR A 88 -0.46 3.11 3.48
C TYR A 88 -1.81 3.62 4.00
N ALA A 89 -2.08 3.42 5.29
CA ALA A 89 -3.33 3.83 5.93
C ALA A 89 -3.56 5.34 5.80
N VAL A 90 -2.59 6.12 6.30
CA VAL A 90 -2.73 7.57 6.46
C VAL A 90 -2.67 8.30 5.13
N LEU A 91 -1.73 7.93 4.25
CA LEU A 91 -1.57 8.61 2.97
C LEU A 91 -2.79 8.39 2.06
N ILE A 92 -3.37 7.19 2.06
CA ILE A 92 -4.54 6.91 1.22
C ILE A 92 -5.81 7.51 1.80
N ALA A 93 -6.04 7.38 3.11
CA ALA A 93 -7.21 8.00 3.74
C ALA A 93 -7.16 9.53 3.66
N GLY A 94 -5.99 10.12 3.93
CA GLY A 94 -5.78 11.57 3.84
C GLY A 94 -6.00 12.11 2.43
N ALA A 95 -5.38 11.50 1.41
CA ALA A 95 -5.56 11.90 0.02
C ALA A 95 -7.02 11.74 -0.45
N ALA A 96 -7.72 10.71 -0.01
CA ALA A 96 -9.13 10.51 -0.32
C ALA A 96 -10.00 11.63 0.31
N LEU A 97 -9.82 11.92 1.60
CA LEU A 97 -10.55 12.99 2.27
C LEU A 97 -10.31 14.34 1.60
N ALA A 98 -9.06 14.68 1.26
CA ALA A 98 -8.73 15.90 0.53
C ALA A 98 -9.41 15.93 -0.85
N THR A 99 -9.37 14.83 -1.61
CA THR A 99 -10.03 14.73 -2.92
C THR A 99 -11.55 14.88 -2.84
N PHE A 100 -12.15 14.50 -1.72
CA PHE A 100 -13.58 14.62 -1.46
C PHE A 100 -13.99 15.96 -0.86
N GLY A 101 -13.03 16.88 -0.62
CA GLY A 101 -13.30 18.20 -0.01
C GLY A 101 -13.66 18.12 1.47
N ALA A 102 -13.22 17.09 2.18
CA ALA A 102 -13.45 16.88 3.61
C ALA A 102 -12.23 17.36 4.45
N ASP A 103 -11.71 18.53 4.12
CA ASP A 103 -10.49 19.08 4.72
C ASP A 103 -10.60 19.32 6.23
N ASP A 104 -11.81 19.56 6.72
CA ASP A 104 -12.13 19.69 8.15
C ASP A 104 -11.79 18.42 8.96
N LEU A 105 -11.71 17.27 8.30
CA LEU A 105 -11.33 15.99 8.90
C LEU A 105 -9.81 15.74 8.92
N LEU A 106 -9.00 16.60 8.28
CA LEU A 106 -7.56 16.41 8.09
C LEU A 106 -6.68 17.06 9.17
N GLY A 107 -7.26 17.76 10.14
CA GLY A 107 -6.49 18.39 11.23
C GLY A 107 -5.62 17.36 11.97
N GLY A 108 -4.30 17.65 12.10
CA GLY A 108 -3.32 16.79 12.76
C GLY A 108 -2.83 15.58 11.93
N VAL A 109 -3.32 15.38 10.69
CA VAL A 109 -2.87 14.28 9.82
C VAL A 109 -1.49 14.59 9.24
N ALA A 110 -1.27 15.79 8.72
CA ALA A 110 0.03 16.19 8.15
C ALA A 110 1.17 16.15 9.17
N SER A 111 0.92 16.49 10.42
CA SER A 111 1.89 16.40 11.54
C SER A 111 2.10 14.95 12.04
N GLY A 112 1.35 13.99 11.52
CA GLY A 112 1.43 12.58 11.96
C GLY A 112 0.82 12.31 13.34
N GLU A 113 0.22 13.31 13.99
CA GLU A 113 -0.42 13.16 15.30
C GLU A 113 -1.74 12.39 15.22
N ARG A 114 -2.52 12.64 14.16
CA ARG A 114 -3.80 11.99 13.94
C ARG A 114 -3.67 10.91 12.87
N ILE A 115 -3.89 9.67 13.25
CA ILE A 115 -3.91 8.54 12.35
C ILE A 115 -5.31 8.40 11.76
N VAL A 116 -5.40 8.48 10.44
CA VAL A 116 -6.62 8.19 9.67
C VAL A 116 -6.37 6.94 8.83
N THR A 117 -7.40 6.12 8.61
CA THR A 117 -7.22 4.88 7.86
C THR A 117 -8.42 4.55 6.98
N VAL A 118 -8.21 3.66 6.01
CA VAL A 118 -9.24 3.14 5.13
C VAL A 118 -9.77 1.81 5.65
N ALA A 119 -11.10 1.64 5.66
CA ALA A 119 -11.79 0.42 6.07
C ALA A 119 -12.62 -0.10 4.89
N LEU A 120 -12.01 -0.98 4.06
CA LEU A 120 -12.51 -1.37 2.74
C LEU A 120 -12.97 -2.82 2.67
N HIS A 121 -12.28 -3.74 3.35
CA HIS A 121 -12.57 -5.17 3.30
C HIS A 121 -13.71 -5.57 4.21
N GLU A 122 -14.53 -6.50 3.74
CA GLU A 122 -15.50 -7.26 4.52
C GLU A 122 -15.09 -8.74 4.55
N ALA A 123 -15.54 -9.48 5.55
CA ALA A 123 -15.18 -10.90 5.70
C ALA A 123 -15.67 -11.75 4.51
N VAL A 124 -16.76 -11.34 3.88
CA VAL A 124 -17.38 -12.01 2.73
C VAL A 124 -17.78 -10.95 1.69
N GLY A 125 -17.66 -11.28 0.42
CA GLY A 125 -18.10 -10.39 -0.67
C GLY A 125 -16.94 -9.73 -1.42
N SER A 126 -17.28 -8.68 -2.14
CA SER A 126 -16.32 -7.93 -2.98
C SER A 126 -16.16 -6.51 -2.44
N ILE A 127 -14.93 -6.01 -2.44
CA ILE A 127 -14.63 -4.60 -2.12
C ILE A 127 -15.39 -3.61 -3.02
N TYR A 128 -15.78 -4.03 -4.21
CA TYR A 128 -16.51 -3.21 -5.19
C TYR A 128 -18.02 -3.17 -4.95
N THR A 129 -18.54 -4.06 -4.11
CA THR A 129 -19.96 -4.14 -3.72
C THR A 129 -20.07 -4.38 -2.22
N PRO A 130 -19.65 -3.40 -1.40
CA PRO A 130 -19.69 -3.57 0.05
C PRO A 130 -21.13 -3.74 0.55
N THR A 131 -21.28 -4.52 1.62
CA THR A 131 -22.59 -4.79 2.27
C THR A 131 -22.83 -3.88 3.48
N THR A 132 -21.79 -3.23 4.00
CA THR A 132 -21.91 -2.18 5.03
C THR A 132 -22.93 -1.14 4.60
N SER A 133 -23.90 -0.86 5.43
CA SER A 133 -25.04 0.01 5.10
C SER A 133 -25.13 1.21 6.01
N VAL A 134 -25.67 2.31 5.47
CA VAL A 134 -25.93 3.52 6.23
C VAL A 134 -27.41 3.89 6.13
N ARG A 135 -28.03 4.22 7.28
CA ARG A 135 -29.39 4.72 7.38
C ARG A 135 -29.43 5.88 8.37
N ASP A 136 -30.07 6.97 8.00
CA ASP A 136 -30.21 8.17 8.85
C ASP A 136 -28.90 8.65 9.50
N GLY A 137 -27.80 8.64 8.70
CA GLY A 137 -26.47 9.05 9.17
C GLY A 137 -25.81 8.06 10.14
N ARG A 138 -26.28 6.81 10.18
CA ARG A 138 -25.74 5.75 11.03
C ARG A 138 -25.31 4.54 10.23
N ILE A 139 -24.06 4.12 10.45
CA ILE A 139 -23.44 2.99 9.76
C ILE A 139 -23.55 1.71 10.57
N THR A 140 -23.82 0.61 9.86
CA THR A 140 -23.86 -0.74 10.42
C THR A 140 -23.13 -1.70 9.47
N GLY A 141 -22.20 -2.48 10.02
CA GLY A 141 -21.41 -3.44 9.27
C GLY A 141 -20.11 -3.80 9.99
N GLU A 142 -19.31 -4.62 9.33
CA GLU A 142 -18.01 -5.06 9.84
C GLU A 142 -16.95 -4.91 8.75
N LYS A 143 -15.79 -4.37 9.11
CA LYS A 143 -14.62 -4.30 8.27
C LYS A 143 -13.47 -5.10 8.89
N VAL A 144 -12.75 -5.83 8.05
CA VAL A 144 -11.60 -6.66 8.45
C VAL A 144 -10.34 -6.18 7.76
N CYS A 145 -9.19 -6.55 8.31
CA CYS A 145 -7.89 -6.15 7.76
C CYS A 145 -7.79 -4.63 7.53
N VAL A 146 -8.27 -3.86 8.52
CA VAL A 146 -8.19 -2.40 8.50
C VAL A 146 -6.77 -1.99 8.90
N PRO A 147 -5.96 -1.44 7.97
CA PRO A 147 -4.54 -1.16 8.23
C PRO A 147 -4.40 -0.06 9.28
N ALA A 148 -3.47 -0.24 10.23
CA ALA A 148 -3.27 0.65 11.38
C ALA A 148 -4.55 0.95 12.18
N GLY A 149 -5.58 0.10 12.09
CA GLY A 149 -6.90 0.40 12.65
C GLY A 149 -6.93 0.51 14.18
N THR A 150 -6.00 -0.15 14.89
CA THR A 150 -5.87 -0.03 16.35
C THR A 150 -5.29 1.32 16.80
N ALA A 151 -4.61 2.05 15.90
CA ALA A 151 -4.06 3.38 16.15
C ALA A 151 -4.95 4.49 15.57
N ALA A 152 -5.96 4.14 14.78
CA ALA A 152 -6.75 5.12 14.04
C ALA A 152 -7.68 5.95 14.94
N ALA A 153 -7.72 7.24 14.69
CA ALA A 153 -8.70 8.17 15.25
C ALA A 153 -9.93 8.32 14.32
N LEU A 154 -9.77 8.04 13.02
CA LEU A 154 -10.85 8.17 12.03
C LEU A 154 -10.77 7.04 11.00
N PHE A 155 -11.90 6.46 10.67
CA PHE A 155 -12.05 5.48 9.62
C PHE A 155 -12.73 6.11 8.39
N VAL A 156 -12.13 5.91 7.21
CA VAL A 156 -12.74 6.17 5.90
C VAL A 156 -13.31 4.85 5.39
N VAL A 157 -14.63 4.70 5.51
CA VAL A 157 -15.33 3.41 5.38
C VAL A 157 -16.06 3.33 4.05
N SER A 158 -15.84 2.24 3.31
CA SER A 158 -16.66 1.90 2.14
C SER A 158 -18.02 1.36 2.56
N ALA A 159 -19.10 1.89 1.99
CA ALA A 159 -20.46 1.42 2.18
C ALA A 159 -21.16 1.21 0.84
N ALA A 160 -22.32 0.59 0.85
CA ALA A 160 -23.07 0.21 -0.36
C ALA A 160 -23.38 1.39 -1.29
N ASP A 161 -23.53 2.59 -0.74
CA ASP A 161 -23.94 3.82 -1.45
C ASP A 161 -22.86 4.91 -1.47
N GLY A 162 -21.63 4.63 -0.99
CA GLY A 162 -20.54 5.62 -1.02
C GLY A 162 -19.47 5.42 0.04
N VAL A 163 -18.83 6.53 0.44
CA VAL A 163 -17.75 6.56 1.41
C VAL A 163 -18.16 7.42 2.61
N TYR A 164 -17.85 6.94 3.79
CA TYR A 164 -18.23 7.57 5.07
C TYR A 164 -17.02 7.75 5.98
N ALA A 165 -16.98 8.87 6.68
CA ALA A 165 -16.05 9.12 7.78
C ALA A 165 -16.72 8.72 9.10
N VAL A 166 -16.01 7.94 9.94
CA VAL A 166 -16.48 7.47 11.23
C VAL A 166 -15.38 7.68 12.27
N ASP A 167 -15.69 8.41 13.33
CA ASP A 167 -14.76 8.60 14.44
C ASP A 167 -14.55 7.27 15.19
N ALA A 168 -13.31 6.93 15.51
CA ALA A 168 -12.99 5.68 16.19
C ALA A 168 -13.56 5.62 17.62
N ALA A 169 -13.75 6.77 18.27
CA ALA A 169 -14.35 6.88 19.60
C ALA A 169 -15.90 6.97 19.57
N ALA A 170 -16.51 6.93 18.39
CA ALA A 170 -17.97 7.03 18.27
C ALA A 170 -18.67 5.84 18.92
N VAL A 171 -19.85 6.11 19.48
CA VAL A 171 -20.69 5.05 20.07
C VAL A 171 -21.01 3.97 19.05
N GLY A 172 -20.88 2.70 19.45
CA GLY A 172 -21.12 1.54 18.57
C GLY A 172 -19.94 1.12 17.73
N VAL A 173 -18.78 1.82 17.81
CA VAL A 173 -17.54 1.37 17.17
C VAL A 173 -16.78 0.45 18.11
N THR A 174 -16.37 -0.72 17.61
CA THR A 174 -15.49 -1.65 18.31
C THR A 174 -14.31 -1.98 17.42
N VAL A 175 -13.09 -1.90 17.98
CA VAL A 175 -11.84 -2.17 17.27
C VAL A 175 -11.12 -3.34 17.93
N GLU A 176 -10.84 -4.38 17.17
CA GLU A 176 -10.14 -5.58 17.63
C GLU A 176 -8.88 -5.80 16.78
N ARG A 177 -7.76 -6.06 17.44
CA ARG A 177 -6.49 -6.35 16.77
C ARG A 177 -6.57 -7.65 15.98
N GLN A 178 -6.11 -7.62 14.72
CA GLN A 178 -5.93 -8.79 13.86
C GLN A 178 -4.45 -8.99 13.52
N ASN A 179 -3.94 -10.20 13.70
CA ASN A 179 -2.60 -10.54 13.23
C ASN A 179 -2.63 -10.78 11.72
N THR A 180 -1.59 -10.32 11.05
CA THR A 180 -1.46 -10.41 9.59
C THR A 180 -0.22 -11.20 9.18
N THR A 181 -0.14 -11.56 7.90
CA THR A 181 1.03 -12.22 7.33
C THR A 181 2.27 -11.34 7.36
N SER A 182 2.13 -10.02 7.16
CA SER A 182 3.26 -9.08 7.19
C SER A 182 3.91 -8.95 8.58
N GLY A 183 3.19 -9.33 9.64
CA GLY A 183 3.60 -9.13 11.02
C GLY A 183 3.22 -7.75 11.57
N ILE A 184 2.75 -6.82 10.73
CA ILE A 184 2.15 -5.56 11.16
C ILE A 184 0.66 -5.82 11.37
N PRO A 185 0.11 -5.60 12.57
CA PRO A 185 -1.29 -5.90 12.82
C PRO A 185 -2.22 -4.93 12.12
N ASP A 186 -3.32 -5.48 11.58
CA ASP A 186 -4.49 -4.74 11.16
C ASP A 186 -5.56 -4.75 12.27
N ALA A 187 -6.76 -4.28 11.97
CA ALA A 187 -7.90 -4.37 12.87
C ALA A 187 -9.14 -4.95 12.19
N ARG A 188 -9.97 -5.62 13.01
CA ARG A 188 -11.39 -5.79 12.74
C ARG A 188 -12.12 -4.60 13.36
N VAL A 189 -12.99 -3.95 12.59
CA VAL A 189 -13.78 -2.81 13.06
C VAL A 189 -15.25 -3.12 12.85
N THR A 190 -16.00 -3.13 13.94
CA THR A 190 -17.46 -3.34 13.92
C THR A 190 -18.15 -2.00 14.16
N PHE A 191 -19.13 -1.70 13.33
CA PHE A 191 -20.01 -0.54 13.43
C PHE A 191 -21.43 -1.02 13.79
N ALA A 192 -21.87 -0.72 15.01
CA ALA A 192 -23.19 -1.08 15.51
C ALA A 192 -24.08 0.17 15.61
N ASN A 193 -24.66 0.58 14.48
CA ASN A 193 -25.45 1.79 14.38
C ASN A 193 -24.69 3.05 14.82
N SER A 194 -23.44 3.18 14.37
CA SER A 194 -22.52 4.26 14.75
C SER A 194 -22.78 5.52 13.93
N PRO A 195 -22.60 6.74 14.49
CA PRO A 195 -22.66 7.96 13.71
C PRO A 195 -21.64 7.95 12.56
N ALA A 196 -22.05 8.39 11.37
CA ALA A 196 -21.21 8.42 10.18
C ALA A 196 -21.53 9.67 9.34
N THR A 197 -20.52 10.32 8.80
CA THR A 197 -20.66 11.45 7.89
C THR A 197 -20.32 11.00 6.48
N ARG A 198 -21.21 11.20 5.52
CA ARG A 198 -20.93 10.90 4.11
C ARG A 198 -19.90 11.86 3.56
N VAL A 199 -18.82 11.33 2.98
CA VAL A 199 -17.77 12.16 2.37
C VAL A 199 -17.72 12.00 0.85
N ALA A 200 -18.24 10.88 0.30
CA ALA A 200 -18.34 10.70 -1.14
C ALA A 200 -19.47 9.72 -1.52
N ASP A 201 -19.83 9.75 -2.78
CA ASP A 201 -20.78 8.84 -3.44
C ASP A 201 -20.08 7.56 -3.98
N THR A 202 -20.79 6.80 -4.80
CA THR A 202 -20.26 5.57 -5.43
C THR A 202 -19.11 5.84 -6.40
N ASP A 203 -19.07 7.00 -7.07
CA ASP A 203 -17.93 7.38 -7.91
C ASP A 203 -16.71 7.72 -7.06
N GLY A 204 -16.93 8.36 -5.91
CA GLY A 204 -15.89 8.55 -4.89
C GLY A 204 -15.38 7.23 -4.32
N LEU A 205 -16.26 6.24 -4.10
CA LEU A 205 -15.85 4.89 -3.70
C LEU A 205 -14.95 4.24 -4.75
N ALA A 206 -15.30 4.34 -6.04
CA ALA A 206 -14.47 3.81 -7.11
C ALA A 206 -13.08 4.48 -7.15
N ARG A 207 -13.02 5.81 -6.98
CA ARG A 207 -11.75 6.56 -6.87
C ARG A 207 -10.92 6.13 -5.67
N LEU A 208 -11.52 5.98 -4.51
CA LEU A 208 -10.85 5.48 -3.31
C LEU A 208 -10.25 4.09 -3.52
N LEU A 209 -11.01 3.15 -4.10
CA LEU A 209 -10.55 1.80 -4.38
C LEU A 209 -9.40 1.77 -5.40
N ASN A 210 -9.47 2.61 -6.44
CA ASN A 210 -8.39 2.74 -7.41
C ASN A 210 -7.11 3.29 -6.76
N GLY A 211 -7.20 4.34 -5.94
CA GLY A 211 -6.08 4.89 -5.20
C GLY A 211 -5.47 3.89 -4.22
N ALA A 212 -6.30 3.23 -3.42
CA ALA A 212 -5.88 2.23 -2.45
C ALA A 212 -5.19 1.02 -3.12
N THR A 213 -5.73 0.54 -4.25
CA THR A 213 -5.16 -0.58 -4.99
C THR A 213 -3.82 -0.19 -5.65
N THR A 214 -3.75 1.00 -6.25
CA THR A 214 -2.50 1.51 -6.85
C THR A 214 -1.40 1.65 -5.79
N ALA A 215 -1.73 2.14 -4.60
CA ALA A 215 -0.80 2.25 -3.48
C ALA A 215 -0.22 0.89 -3.07
N GLN A 216 -1.03 -0.16 -3.01
CA GLN A 216 -0.54 -1.52 -2.76
C GLN A 216 0.41 -2.01 -3.86
N CYS A 217 0.12 -1.67 -5.13
CA CYS A 217 1.00 -2.03 -6.25
C CYS A 217 2.34 -1.29 -6.19
N LEU A 218 2.35 -0.03 -5.78
CA LEU A 218 3.59 0.77 -5.59
C LEU A 218 4.42 0.24 -4.43
N ILE A 219 3.79 -0.10 -3.30
CA ILE A 219 4.49 -0.75 -2.18
C ILE A 219 5.10 -2.08 -2.65
N MET A 220 4.37 -2.89 -3.43
CA MET A 220 4.89 -4.13 -3.99
C MET A 220 6.07 -3.91 -4.94
N SER A 221 6.04 -2.85 -5.75
CA SER A 221 7.18 -2.43 -6.59
C SER A 221 8.45 -2.24 -5.75
N GLY A 222 8.34 -1.48 -4.66
CA GLY A 222 9.45 -1.28 -3.72
C GLY A 222 9.93 -2.58 -3.07
N VAL A 223 9.01 -3.42 -2.62
CA VAL A 223 9.33 -4.74 -2.03
C VAL A 223 10.08 -5.63 -3.03
N CYS A 224 9.62 -5.71 -4.28
CA CYS A 224 10.27 -6.50 -5.34
C CYS A 224 11.67 -5.96 -5.66
N GLN A 225 11.81 -4.64 -5.78
CA GLN A 225 13.09 -3.99 -6.00
C GLN A 225 14.09 -4.37 -4.89
N ARG A 226 13.68 -4.29 -3.63
CA ARG A 226 14.52 -4.67 -2.50
C ARG A 226 14.90 -6.14 -2.49
N ALA A 227 13.94 -7.03 -2.75
CA ALA A 227 14.20 -8.46 -2.83
C ALA A 227 15.19 -8.80 -3.95
N LEU A 228 15.07 -8.16 -5.11
CA LEU A 228 15.99 -8.32 -6.25
C LEU A 228 17.41 -7.85 -5.91
N GLU A 229 17.56 -6.67 -5.28
CA GLU A 229 18.84 -6.12 -4.84
C GLU A 229 19.55 -7.05 -3.84
N LEU A 230 18.82 -7.52 -2.82
CA LEU A 230 19.35 -8.47 -1.84
C LEU A 230 19.79 -9.77 -2.51
N THR A 231 18.99 -10.27 -3.45
CA THR A 231 19.30 -11.51 -4.18
C THR A 231 20.53 -11.37 -5.06
N ALA A 232 20.66 -10.26 -5.77
CA ALA A 232 21.83 -9.98 -6.61
C ALA A 232 23.10 -9.85 -5.77
N ALA A 233 23.02 -9.15 -4.63
CA ALA A 233 24.16 -9.00 -3.71
C ALA A 233 24.58 -10.36 -3.11
N TYR A 234 23.60 -11.14 -2.63
CA TYR A 234 23.87 -12.46 -2.07
C TYR A 234 24.49 -13.41 -3.09
N ALA A 235 23.93 -13.48 -4.31
CA ALA A 235 24.42 -14.37 -5.36
C ALA A 235 25.87 -14.05 -5.80
N LYS A 236 26.28 -12.80 -5.76
CA LYS A 236 27.66 -12.34 -6.03
C LYS A 236 28.65 -12.67 -4.92
N GLN A 237 28.18 -12.87 -3.69
CA GLN A 237 29.04 -13.13 -2.52
C GLN A 237 29.07 -14.62 -2.14
N ARG A 238 27.97 -15.33 -2.32
CA ARG A 238 27.85 -16.73 -1.89
C ARG A 238 28.64 -17.64 -2.80
N ILE A 239 29.56 -18.43 -2.22
CA ILE A 239 30.38 -19.42 -2.90
C ILE A 239 29.84 -20.83 -2.64
N GLN A 240 29.62 -21.60 -3.67
CA GLN A 240 29.33 -23.04 -3.66
C GLN A 240 30.01 -23.69 -4.87
N PHE A 241 30.53 -24.91 -4.71
CA PHE A 241 31.28 -25.62 -5.76
C PHE A 241 32.45 -24.77 -6.28
N ASP A 242 33.20 -24.14 -5.37
CA ASP A 242 34.39 -23.30 -5.59
C ASP A 242 34.20 -22.05 -6.47
N ARG A 243 32.95 -21.60 -6.63
CA ARG A 243 32.62 -20.37 -7.36
C ARG A 243 31.40 -19.66 -6.86
N GLN A 244 31.26 -18.39 -7.19
CA GLN A 244 30.08 -17.59 -6.87
C GLN A 244 28.81 -18.22 -7.49
N ILE A 245 27.71 -18.28 -6.74
CA ILE A 245 26.46 -18.89 -7.26
C ILE A 245 25.90 -18.07 -8.43
N ALA A 246 26.17 -16.77 -8.53
CA ALA A 246 25.80 -15.95 -9.67
C ALA A 246 26.34 -16.47 -11.01
N SER A 247 27.45 -17.24 -11.01
CA SER A 247 28.07 -17.80 -12.22
C SER A 247 27.31 -19.01 -12.77
N PHE A 248 26.36 -19.57 -12.03
CA PHE A 248 25.54 -20.68 -12.52
C PHE A 248 24.41 -20.14 -13.40
N GLN A 249 24.23 -20.75 -14.57
CA GLN A 249 23.25 -20.32 -15.56
C GLN A 249 21.83 -20.34 -15.01
N ALA A 250 21.45 -21.36 -14.21
CA ALA A 250 20.14 -21.44 -13.59
C ALA A 250 19.88 -20.29 -12.60
N VAL A 251 20.89 -19.77 -11.90
CA VAL A 251 20.80 -18.63 -11.00
C VAL A 251 20.63 -17.33 -11.80
N SER A 252 21.48 -17.13 -12.82
CA SER A 252 21.43 -15.91 -13.64
C SER A 252 20.12 -15.77 -14.44
N GLN A 253 19.60 -16.87 -15.02
CA GLN A 253 18.31 -16.87 -15.71
C GLN A 253 17.17 -16.52 -14.76
N ARG A 254 17.12 -17.13 -13.56
CA ARG A 254 16.09 -16.83 -12.57
C ARG A 254 16.15 -15.40 -12.06
N ALA A 255 17.36 -14.83 -11.92
CA ALA A 255 17.54 -13.42 -11.58
C ALA A 255 17.06 -12.49 -12.72
N ALA A 256 17.28 -12.87 -13.98
CA ALA A 256 16.79 -12.14 -15.14
C ALA A 256 15.25 -12.14 -15.21
N ASP A 257 14.60 -13.29 -14.99
CA ASP A 257 13.13 -13.37 -14.92
C ASP A 257 12.58 -12.52 -13.77
N SER A 258 13.27 -12.51 -12.63
CA SER A 258 12.90 -11.66 -11.48
C SER A 258 13.02 -10.17 -11.82
N TYR A 259 14.04 -9.78 -12.57
CA TYR A 259 14.20 -8.40 -13.04
C TYR A 259 13.04 -8.00 -13.97
N ILE A 260 12.70 -8.85 -14.95
CA ILE A 260 11.58 -8.60 -15.89
C ILE A 260 10.28 -8.44 -15.13
N ASN A 261 9.99 -9.33 -14.17
CA ASN A 261 8.78 -9.25 -13.36
C ASN A 261 8.76 -7.99 -12.46
N THR A 262 9.91 -7.59 -11.89
CA THR A 262 10.01 -6.36 -11.09
C THR A 262 9.69 -5.13 -11.95
N GLU A 263 10.23 -5.05 -13.16
CA GLU A 263 9.92 -3.95 -14.09
C GLU A 263 8.45 -3.96 -14.51
N ALA A 264 7.83 -5.12 -14.75
CA ALA A 264 6.41 -5.21 -15.08
C ALA A 264 5.52 -4.72 -13.93
N VAL A 265 5.83 -5.11 -12.69
CA VAL A 265 5.14 -4.60 -11.47
C VAL A 265 5.28 -3.08 -11.39
N LYS A 266 6.51 -2.57 -11.53
CA LYS A 266 6.81 -1.14 -11.44
C LYS A 266 6.07 -0.35 -12.52
N LEU A 267 6.25 -0.69 -13.78
CA LEU A 267 5.68 0.06 -14.92
C LEU A 267 4.15 0.11 -14.87
N THR A 268 3.51 -1.00 -14.53
CA THR A 268 2.04 -1.05 -14.46
C THR A 268 1.50 -0.25 -13.26
N ALA A 269 2.17 -0.30 -12.11
CA ALA A 269 1.81 0.51 -10.94
C ALA A 269 1.96 2.02 -11.23
N TRP A 270 3.07 2.44 -11.83
CA TRP A 270 3.30 3.83 -12.21
C TRP A 270 2.36 4.31 -13.32
N GLN A 271 1.97 3.45 -14.26
CA GLN A 271 0.95 3.78 -15.25
C GLN A 271 -0.41 4.07 -14.58
N ALA A 272 -0.81 3.26 -13.61
CA ALA A 272 -2.04 3.48 -12.85
C ALA A 272 -1.98 4.80 -12.05
N ALA A 273 -0.86 5.05 -11.34
CA ALA A 273 -0.63 6.28 -10.58
C ALA A 273 -0.68 7.53 -11.46
N TRP A 274 -0.02 7.50 -12.62
CA TRP A 274 -0.06 8.60 -13.57
C TRP A 274 -1.47 8.88 -14.10
N ARG A 275 -2.26 7.85 -14.42
CA ARG A 275 -3.64 8.08 -14.86
C ARG A 275 -4.50 8.71 -13.77
N ILE A 276 -4.31 8.30 -12.52
CA ILE A 276 -5.00 8.91 -11.37
C ILE A 276 -4.58 10.37 -11.22
N SER A 277 -3.29 10.68 -11.30
CA SER A 277 -2.79 12.07 -11.19
C SER A 277 -3.33 13.00 -12.28
N GLU A 278 -3.58 12.46 -13.48
CA GLU A 278 -4.14 13.20 -14.62
C GLU A 278 -5.69 13.23 -14.63
N GLY A 279 -6.34 12.68 -13.61
CA GLY A 279 -7.82 12.59 -13.57
C GLY A 279 -8.41 11.73 -14.69
N LYS A 280 -7.63 10.80 -15.29
CA LYS A 280 -8.06 9.92 -16.37
C LYS A 280 -8.70 8.65 -15.83
N PRO A 281 -9.62 8.01 -16.58
CA PRO A 281 -10.12 6.68 -16.25
C PRO A 281 -8.97 5.71 -16.02
N ALA A 282 -8.90 5.04 -14.85
CA ALA A 282 -7.76 4.23 -14.43
C ALA A 282 -8.10 2.76 -14.13
N ASP A 283 -9.38 2.38 -14.14
CA ASP A 283 -9.85 1.06 -13.68
C ASP A 283 -9.12 -0.12 -14.33
N GLN A 284 -8.94 -0.08 -15.66
CA GLN A 284 -8.24 -1.15 -16.39
C GLN A 284 -6.75 -1.22 -16.02
N GLN A 285 -6.10 -0.05 -15.88
CA GLN A 285 -4.68 0.03 -15.51
C GLN A 285 -4.46 -0.40 -14.07
N VAL A 286 -5.37 -0.05 -13.16
CA VAL A 286 -5.34 -0.48 -11.77
C VAL A 286 -5.53 -2.00 -11.67
N ALA A 287 -6.47 -2.59 -12.41
CA ALA A 287 -6.67 -4.04 -12.45
C ALA A 287 -5.45 -4.75 -13.04
N SER A 288 -4.83 -4.22 -14.08
CA SER A 288 -3.59 -4.74 -14.66
C SER A 288 -2.41 -4.62 -13.67
N ALA A 289 -2.24 -3.47 -13.03
CA ALA A 289 -1.21 -3.26 -12.02
C ALA A 289 -1.35 -4.24 -10.85
N LYS A 290 -2.59 -4.45 -10.37
CA LYS A 290 -2.85 -5.39 -9.28
C LYS A 290 -2.58 -6.86 -9.68
N PHE A 291 -2.90 -7.24 -10.91
CA PHE A 291 -2.52 -8.55 -11.45
C PHE A 291 -1.00 -8.72 -11.40
N TRP A 292 -0.22 -7.78 -11.96
CA TRP A 292 1.24 -7.87 -11.97
C TRP A 292 1.85 -7.80 -10.57
N ALA A 293 1.34 -6.96 -9.68
CA ALA A 293 1.77 -6.90 -8.31
C ALA A 293 1.56 -8.24 -7.57
N SER A 294 0.45 -8.93 -7.84
CA SER A 294 0.16 -10.23 -7.23
C SER A 294 0.93 -11.37 -7.89
N ASP A 295 0.81 -11.57 -9.20
CA ASP A 295 1.44 -12.70 -9.90
C ASP A 295 2.95 -12.49 -10.07
N GLY A 296 3.35 -11.43 -10.77
CA GLY A 296 4.76 -11.11 -11.03
C GLY A 296 5.55 -10.85 -9.75
N GLY A 297 4.94 -10.10 -8.81
CA GLY A 297 5.57 -9.81 -7.53
C GLY A 297 5.85 -11.07 -6.72
N LEU A 298 4.91 -12.02 -6.63
CA LEU A 298 5.16 -13.28 -5.95
C LEU A 298 6.22 -14.12 -6.63
N GLN A 299 6.29 -14.13 -7.98
CA GLN A 299 7.35 -14.83 -8.71
C GLN A 299 8.74 -14.29 -8.33
N VAL A 300 8.90 -12.96 -8.21
CA VAL A 300 10.14 -12.33 -7.72
C VAL A 300 10.48 -12.83 -6.31
N LEU A 301 9.53 -12.80 -5.40
CA LEU A 301 9.75 -13.18 -4.01
C LEU A 301 10.05 -14.67 -3.83
N TYR A 302 9.38 -15.56 -4.55
CA TYR A 302 9.69 -16.99 -4.56
C TYR A 302 11.07 -17.27 -5.16
N ALA A 303 11.44 -16.56 -6.22
CA ALA A 303 12.79 -16.70 -6.81
C ALA A 303 13.86 -16.22 -5.82
N ALA A 304 13.65 -15.09 -5.15
CA ALA A 304 14.55 -14.57 -4.13
C ALA A 304 14.72 -15.56 -2.97
N GLN A 305 13.62 -16.10 -2.41
CA GLN A 305 13.65 -17.12 -1.37
C GLN A 305 14.43 -18.36 -1.80
N HIS A 306 14.15 -18.87 -3.00
CA HIS A 306 14.82 -20.05 -3.52
C HIS A 306 16.34 -19.83 -3.70
N LEU A 307 16.75 -18.69 -4.24
CA LEU A 307 18.17 -18.38 -4.47
C LEU A 307 18.97 -18.16 -3.18
N HIS A 308 18.31 -17.72 -2.09
CA HIS A 308 18.95 -17.59 -0.77
C HIS A 308 18.95 -18.93 0.01
N GLY A 309 18.05 -19.86 -0.31
CA GLY A 309 17.88 -21.08 0.48
C GLY A 309 17.51 -20.77 1.95
N GLY A 310 18.11 -21.48 2.89
CA GLY A 310 17.82 -21.31 4.33
C GLY A 310 18.03 -19.89 4.87
N VAL A 311 18.95 -19.11 4.30
CA VAL A 311 19.19 -17.72 4.68
C VAL A 311 17.97 -16.84 4.41
N GLY A 312 17.19 -17.15 3.36
CA GLY A 312 16.02 -16.36 2.99
C GLY A 312 14.89 -16.37 4.02
N VAL A 313 14.82 -17.39 4.89
CA VAL A 313 13.83 -17.50 5.98
C VAL A 313 14.39 -17.09 7.35
N ASP A 314 15.67 -16.73 7.41
CA ASP A 314 16.29 -16.24 8.64
C ASP A 314 15.67 -14.89 9.03
N ARG A 315 15.20 -14.78 10.27
CA ARG A 315 14.52 -13.57 10.79
C ARG A 315 15.47 -12.40 11.02
N ASP A 316 16.77 -12.64 11.06
CA ASP A 316 17.79 -11.59 11.16
C ASP A 316 18.28 -11.13 9.77
N TYR A 317 17.90 -11.82 8.69
CA TYR A 317 18.16 -11.41 7.31
C TYR A 317 16.92 -10.73 6.71
N PRO A 318 17.03 -9.58 6.04
CA PRO A 318 15.86 -8.74 5.69
C PRO A 318 14.90 -9.36 4.66
N LEU A 319 15.32 -10.36 3.87
CA LEU A 319 14.51 -10.92 2.79
C LEU A 319 13.18 -11.53 3.28
N HIS A 320 13.15 -12.15 4.46
CA HIS A 320 11.92 -12.73 5.00
C HIS A 320 10.80 -11.69 5.10
N ARG A 321 11.13 -10.41 5.41
CA ARG A 321 10.14 -9.33 5.49
C ARG A 321 9.57 -8.99 4.13
N CYS A 322 10.44 -8.90 3.10
CA CYS A 322 9.96 -8.69 1.73
C CYS A 322 8.96 -9.79 1.34
N PHE A 323 9.25 -11.06 1.66
CA PHE A 323 8.37 -12.17 1.37
C PHE A 323 7.02 -12.06 2.09
N LEU A 324 7.03 -11.77 3.39
CA LEU A 324 5.81 -11.66 4.19
C LEU A 324 4.95 -10.46 3.77
N TRP A 325 5.58 -9.32 3.48
CA TRP A 325 4.87 -8.14 2.97
C TRP A 325 4.25 -8.41 1.61
N GLY A 326 5.00 -9.00 0.69
CA GLY A 326 4.45 -9.33 -0.63
C GLY A 326 3.29 -10.32 -0.57
N ARG A 327 3.33 -11.30 0.34
CA ARG A 327 2.18 -12.21 0.58
C ARG A 327 0.96 -11.47 1.13
N GLN A 328 1.16 -10.51 2.04
CA GLN A 328 0.07 -9.66 2.54
C GLN A 328 -0.52 -8.82 1.41
N ILE A 329 0.33 -8.15 0.64
CA ILE A 329 -0.10 -7.29 -0.48
C ILE A 329 -0.84 -8.09 -1.55
N ASP A 330 -0.38 -9.30 -1.90
CA ASP A 330 -1.08 -10.17 -2.83
C ASP A 330 -2.55 -10.38 -2.46
N LEU A 331 -2.82 -10.64 -1.17
CA LEU A 331 -4.17 -10.91 -0.68
C LEU A 331 -5.01 -9.65 -0.45
N THR A 332 -4.37 -8.50 -0.24
CA THR A 332 -5.06 -7.23 0.05
C THR A 332 -5.70 -6.66 -1.22
N LEU A 333 -6.98 -6.29 -1.16
CA LEU A 333 -7.79 -5.73 -2.26
C LEU A 333 -7.91 -6.66 -3.49
N GLY A 334 -7.81 -7.97 -3.28
CA GLY A 334 -7.87 -9.01 -4.32
C GLY A 334 -6.48 -9.49 -4.74
N SER A 335 -6.43 -10.72 -5.24
CA SER A 335 -5.21 -11.36 -5.76
C SER A 335 -5.19 -11.36 -7.30
N ALA A 336 -4.24 -12.08 -7.92
CA ALA A 336 -4.06 -12.11 -9.37
C ALA A 336 -5.33 -12.47 -10.15
N MET A 337 -5.97 -13.59 -9.83
CA MET A 337 -7.15 -14.06 -10.58
C MET A 337 -8.37 -13.14 -10.48
N PRO A 338 -8.80 -12.67 -9.30
CA PRO A 338 -9.86 -11.67 -9.21
C PRO A 338 -9.56 -10.39 -10.02
N SER A 339 -8.32 -9.92 -10.01
CA SER A 339 -7.90 -8.73 -10.78
C SER A 339 -7.96 -8.96 -12.28
N LEU A 340 -7.55 -10.14 -12.75
CA LEU A 340 -7.63 -10.51 -14.16
C LEU A 340 -9.08 -10.66 -14.63
N VAL A 341 -9.95 -11.27 -13.83
CA VAL A 341 -11.38 -11.36 -14.11
C VAL A 341 -12.02 -9.97 -14.18
N ARG A 342 -11.66 -9.07 -13.25
CA ARG A 342 -12.11 -7.68 -13.28
C ARG A 342 -11.65 -6.98 -14.57
N LEU A 343 -10.37 -7.11 -14.93
CA LEU A 343 -9.84 -6.53 -16.16
C LEU A 343 -10.62 -7.00 -17.39
N GLY A 344 -10.88 -8.31 -17.47
CA GLY A 344 -11.67 -8.87 -18.57
C GLY A 344 -13.09 -8.28 -18.67
N LYS A 345 -13.77 -8.08 -17.54
CA LYS A 345 -15.08 -7.40 -17.50
C LYS A 345 -14.99 -5.96 -17.96
N LEU A 346 -14.03 -5.19 -17.45
CA LEU A 346 -13.83 -3.78 -17.82
C LEU A 346 -13.53 -3.62 -19.32
N ILE A 347 -12.80 -4.56 -19.93
CA ILE A 347 -12.52 -4.55 -21.37
C ILE A 347 -13.80 -4.87 -22.15
N ALA A 348 -14.57 -5.89 -21.73
CA ALA A 348 -15.81 -6.27 -22.40
C ALA A 348 -16.88 -5.17 -22.35
N ASP A 349 -16.93 -4.41 -21.27
CA ASP A 349 -17.87 -3.30 -21.09
C ASP A 349 -17.42 -2.01 -21.80
N THR A 350 -16.19 -1.96 -22.34
CA THR A 350 -15.69 -0.78 -23.07
C THR A 350 -16.15 -0.85 -24.53
N PRO A 351 -16.91 0.14 -25.03
CA PRO A 351 -17.32 0.17 -26.43
C PRO A 351 -16.10 0.13 -27.36
N VAL A 352 -16.12 -0.76 -28.35
CA VAL A 352 -15.13 -0.76 -29.42
C VAL A 352 -15.37 0.51 -30.24
N ALA A 353 -14.37 1.38 -30.33
CA ALA A 353 -14.46 2.54 -31.22
C ALA A 353 -14.72 2.04 -32.65
N PRO A 354 -15.71 2.56 -33.35
CA PRO A 354 -15.89 2.23 -34.76
C PRO A 354 -14.62 2.60 -35.52
N GLY A 355 -14.03 1.60 -36.20
CA GLY A 355 -12.81 1.75 -37.01
C GLY A 355 -12.97 2.72 -38.18
#